data_be7c84f85d60c76eb2f222d8d1e68d89
#
_entry.id   be7c84f85d60c76eb2f222d8d1e68d89
#
_cell.length_a   1.000
_cell.length_b   1.000
_cell.length_c   1.000
_cell.angle_alpha   90.00
_cell.angle_beta   90.00
_cell.angle_gamma   90.00
#
_symmetry.space_group_name_H-M   'P 1'
#
loop_
_entity.id
_entity.type
_entity.pdbx_description
1 polymer ?
#
loop_
_entity_poly.entity_id
_entity_poly.type
_entity_poly.pdbx_seq_one_letter_code
_entity_poly.pdbx_strand_id
1 'polypeptide(L)'
;MKRTFNFGKIDYYGRGRKINLVEVKVELSDKGVFTASANIWNSKHTDCVCGGQCLDEVAKYVKSDKFKKIYRLWELYHLNDMHPGTEKQEEALKAAGLNSWANNYSECCDYLESVNLLVDNGYKFGTGWLKRDIPVEDVAEIEKLLTE
;
A
#
# COMPACT_ATOMS: atom_id res chain seq x y z
N MET A 1 -3.61 1.79 -14.30
CA MET A 1 -4.87 1.03 -14.16
C MET A 1 -5.25 0.93 -12.70
N LYS A 2 -6.50 1.15 -12.41
CA LYS A 2 -7.03 0.99 -11.04
C LYS A 2 -8.38 0.31 -11.07
N ARG A 3 -8.69 -0.42 -10.01
CA ARG A 3 -9.96 -1.10 -9.86
C ARG A 3 -10.40 -1.08 -8.39
N THR A 4 -11.69 -0.94 -8.20
CA THR A 4 -12.31 -0.98 -6.89
C THR A 4 -13.08 -2.29 -6.73
N PHE A 5 -12.82 -2.99 -5.64
CA PHE A 5 -13.52 -4.22 -5.28
C PHE A 5 -14.40 -3.97 -4.07
N ASN A 6 -15.61 -4.51 -4.13
CA ASN A 6 -16.54 -4.46 -3.01
C ASN A 6 -16.61 -5.86 -2.39
N PHE A 7 -16.23 -5.97 -1.11
CA PHE A 7 -16.21 -7.24 -0.38
C PHE A 7 -17.40 -7.42 0.56
N GLY A 8 -18.44 -6.59 0.36
CA GLY A 8 -19.68 -6.74 1.13
C GLY A 8 -19.63 -6.07 2.49
N LYS A 9 -20.60 -6.46 3.33
CA LYS A 9 -20.79 -5.84 4.63
C LYS A 9 -20.18 -6.70 5.73
N ILE A 10 -19.46 -6.05 6.62
CA ILE A 10 -18.81 -6.69 7.76
C ILE A 10 -19.12 -5.92 9.05
N ASP A 11 -19.00 -6.59 10.17
CA ASP A 11 -19.00 -5.95 11.49
C ASP A 11 -17.57 -5.55 11.87
N TYR A 12 -17.16 -4.39 11.39
CA TYR A 12 -15.79 -3.92 11.54
C TYR A 12 -15.35 -3.73 12.99
N TYR A 13 -16.30 -3.35 13.86
CA TYR A 13 -15.99 -3.12 15.27
C TYR A 13 -16.33 -4.28 16.18
N GLY A 14 -16.83 -5.41 15.64
CA GLY A 14 -17.19 -6.58 16.42
C GLY A 14 -18.35 -6.36 17.40
N ARG A 15 -19.18 -5.35 17.15
CA ARG A 15 -20.27 -4.96 18.08
C ARG A 15 -21.67 -5.30 17.59
N GLY A 16 -21.81 -6.00 16.48
CA GLY A 16 -23.09 -6.43 15.92
C GLY A 16 -24.07 -5.31 15.52
N ARG A 17 -23.76 -4.07 15.84
CA ARG A 17 -24.62 -2.90 15.60
C ARG A 17 -24.12 -1.97 14.48
N LYS A 18 -22.88 -2.10 14.09
CA LYS A 18 -22.28 -1.27 13.03
C LYS A 18 -21.82 -2.18 11.90
N ILE A 19 -22.70 -2.33 10.94
CA ILE A 19 -22.37 -3.04 9.71
C ILE A 19 -21.79 -2.03 8.72
N ASN A 20 -20.62 -2.32 8.23
CA ASN A 20 -19.86 -1.45 7.35
C ASN A 20 -19.59 -2.16 6.03
N LEU A 21 -19.51 -1.39 4.95
CA LEU A 21 -19.18 -1.86 3.62
C LEU A 21 -17.67 -1.77 3.44
N VAL A 22 -17.03 -2.86 3.05
CA VAL A 22 -15.59 -2.88 2.74
C VAL A 22 -15.37 -2.73 1.25
N GLU A 23 -14.58 -1.75 0.92
CA GLU A 23 -14.17 -1.45 -0.45
C GLU A 23 -12.65 -1.42 -0.51
N VAL A 24 -12.05 -2.11 -1.46
CA VAL A 24 -10.60 -2.15 -1.66
C VAL A 24 -10.28 -1.55 -3.01
N LYS A 25 -9.42 -0.55 -3.02
CA LYS A 25 -8.89 0.06 -4.23
C LYS A 25 -7.52 -0.52 -4.52
N VAL A 26 -7.36 -1.05 -5.72
CA VAL A 26 -6.09 -1.61 -6.20
C VAL A 26 -5.67 -0.79 -7.42
N GLU A 27 -4.42 -0.37 -7.43
CA GLU A 27 -3.89 0.44 -8.52
C GLU A 27 -2.49 0.00 -8.91
N LEU A 28 -2.28 -0.11 -10.21
CA LEU A 28 -0.96 -0.08 -10.83
C LEU A 28 -0.86 1.26 -11.55
N SER A 29 -0.10 2.20 -11.00
CA SER A 29 0.02 3.55 -11.52
C SER A 29 0.69 3.59 -12.89
N ASP A 30 0.59 4.72 -13.60
CA ASP A 30 1.27 4.94 -14.88
C ASP A 30 2.80 4.83 -14.74
N LYS A 31 3.30 5.09 -13.55
CA LYS A 31 4.72 4.90 -13.21
C LYS A 31 5.07 3.46 -12.84
N GLY A 32 4.09 2.56 -12.84
CA GLY A 32 4.28 1.16 -12.52
C GLY A 32 4.34 0.83 -11.03
N VAL A 33 3.88 1.71 -10.15
CA VAL A 33 3.82 1.48 -8.71
C VAL A 33 2.53 0.76 -8.35
N PHE A 34 2.65 -0.36 -7.63
CA PHE A 34 1.50 -1.12 -7.14
C PHE A 34 1.09 -0.64 -5.75
N THR A 35 -0.20 -0.36 -5.60
CA THR A 35 -0.79 0.02 -4.31
C THR A 35 -2.14 -0.64 -4.11
N ALA A 36 -2.49 -0.89 -2.86
CA ALA A 36 -3.81 -1.35 -2.48
C ALA A 36 -4.18 -0.75 -1.11
N SER A 37 -5.40 -0.29 -0.98
CA SER A 37 -5.89 0.29 0.27
C SER A 37 -7.36 -0.06 0.49
N ALA A 38 -7.75 -0.17 1.75
CA ALA A 38 -9.14 -0.42 2.14
C ALA A 38 -9.84 0.87 2.52
N ASN A 39 -11.07 1.04 2.09
CA ASN A 39 -11.99 2.04 2.58
C ASN A 39 -13.16 1.33 3.23
N ILE A 40 -13.52 1.80 4.41
CA ILE A 40 -14.63 1.26 5.18
C ILE A 40 -15.72 2.32 5.21
N TRP A 41 -16.86 1.98 4.61
CA TRP A 41 -18.01 2.86 4.48
C TRP A 41 -19.13 2.42 5.42
N ASN A 42 -20.01 3.33 5.77
CA ASN A 42 -21.24 2.93 6.41
C ASN A 42 -22.04 2.01 5.47
N SER A 43 -22.99 1.24 5.99
CA SER A 43 -23.73 0.24 5.22
C SER A 43 -24.52 0.81 4.03
N LYS A 44 -24.79 2.11 4.04
CA LYS A 44 -25.48 2.84 2.96
C LYS A 44 -24.54 3.42 1.92
N HIS A 45 -23.23 3.29 2.12
CA HIS A 45 -22.19 3.86 1.25
C HIS A 45 -22.30 5.38 1.10
N THR A 46 -22.75 6.06 2.15
CA THR A 46 -22.88 7.52 2.16
C THR A 46 -21.75 8.24 2.86
N ASP A 47 -21.19 7.62 3.93
CA ASP A 47 -20.12 8.20 4.73
C ASP A 47 -18.96 7.22 4.86
N CYS A 48 -17.76 7.69 4.58
CA CYS A 48 -16.55 6.90 4.79
C CYS A 48 -16.20 6.92 6.28
N VAL A 49 -16.24 5.75 6.90
CA VAL A 49 -15.91 5.56 8.32
C VAL A 49 -14.40 5.58 8.52
N CYS A 50 -13.67 4.89 7.64
CA CYS A 50 -12.21 4.85 7.61
C CYS A 50 -11.73 4.80 6.17
N GLY A 51 -10.94 5.78 5.75
CA GLY A 51 -10.40 5.83 4.39
C GLY A 51 -8.91 5.56 4.35
N GLY A 52 -8.44 4.97 3.25
CA GLY A 52 -7.02 4.78 2.99
C GLY A 52 -6.31 3.85 3.96
N GLN A 53 -7.03 2.91 4.55
CA GLN A 53 -6.47 1.98 5.52
C GLN A 53 -5.63 0.90 4.86
N CYS A 54 -4.64 0.40 5.59
CA CYS A 54 -3.91 -0.80 5.22
C CYS A 54 -4.86 -1.99 5.17
N LEU A 55 -4.60 -2.95 4.28
CA LEU A 55 -5.45 -4.14 4.16
C LEU A 55 -5.48 -4.98 5.43
N ASP A 56 -4.47 -4.88 6.29
CA ASP A 56 -4.43 -5.53 7.60
C ASP A 56 -5.68 -5.25 8.45
N GLU A 57 -6.20 -4.04 8.36
CA GLU A 57 -7.36 -3.61 9.15
C GLU A 57 -8.60 -4.44 8.85
N VAL A 58 -8.72 -4.93 7.63
CA VAL A 58 -9.91 -5.69 7.20
C VAL A 58 -9.63 -7.17 6.97
N ALA A 59 -8.37 -7.58 7.00
CA ALA A 59 -7.97 -8.97 6.68
C ALA A 59 -8.64 -10.03 7.54
N LYS A 60 -8.90 -9.74 8.80
CA LYS A 60 -9.59 -10.68 9.73
C LYS A 60 -11.11 -10.77 9.50
N TYR A 61 -11.68 -9.86 8.74
CA TYR A 61 -13.12 -9.81 8.50
C TYR A 61 -13.53 -10.30 7.11
N VAL A 62 -12.63 -10.19 6.14
CA VAL A 62 -12.90 -10.56 4.74
C VAL A 62 -12.32 -11.94 4.46
N LYS A 63 -13.19 -12.91 4.10
CA LYS A 63 -12.81 -14.32 3.87
C LYS A 63 -12.70 -14.69 2.39
N SER A 64 -12.94 -13.76 1.49
CA SER A 64 -12.90 -13.98 0.04
C SER A 64 -11.53 -14.43 -0.45
N ASP A 65 -11.48 -15.42 -1.36
CA ASP A 65 -10.24 -15.85 -2.00
C ASP A 65 -9.61 -14.74 -2.85
N LYS A 66 -10.45 -13.91 -3.47
CA LYS A 66 -9.98 -12.73 -4.20
C LYS A 66 -9.30 -11.73 -3.29
N PHE A 67 -9.88 -11.47 -2.12
CA PHE A 67 -9.25 -10.62 -1.11
C PHE A 67 -7.90 -11.17 -0.66
N LYS A 68 -7.81 -12.48 -0.44
CA LYS A 68 -6.56 -13.13 -0.04
C LYS A 68 -5.45 -12.95 -1.07
N LYS A 69 -5.78 -13.02 -2.37
CA LYS A 69 -4.81 -12.77 -3.45
C LYS A 69 -4.33 -11.32 -3.43
N ILE A 70 -5.25 -10.38 -3.31
CA ILE A 70 -4.92 -8.95 -3.22
C ILE A 70 -4.05 -8.69 -1.99
N TYR A 71 -4.43 -9.26 -0.85
CA TYR A 71 -3.70 -9.10 0.41
C TYR A 71 -2.27 -9.65 0.30
N ARG A 72 -2.09 -10.84 -0.29
CA ARG A 72 -0.76 -11.42 -0.51
C ARG A 72 0.13 -10.50 -1.35
N LEU A 73 -0.39 -10.01 -2.47
CA LEU A 73 0.34 -9.10 -3.35
C LEU A 73 0.67 -7.78 -2.63
N TRP A 74 -0.28 -7.26 -1.89
CA TRP A 74 -0.07 -6.06 -1.10
C TRP A 74 0.99 -6.26 -0.03
N GLU A 75 0.97 -7.37 0.71
CA GLU A 75 2.01 -7.68 1.71
C GLU A 75 3.41 -7.72 1.10
N LEU A 76 3.53 -8.30 -0.10
CA LEU A 76 4.80 -8.40 -0.80
C LEU A 76 5.28 -7.07 -1.35
N TYR A 77 4.38 -6.25 -1.88
CA TYR A 77 4.74 -5.09 -2.71
C TYR A 77 4.22 -3.74 -2.22
N HIS A 78 3.44 -3.67 -1.13
CA HIS A 78 3.00 -2.38 -0.59
C HIS A 78 4.16 -1.56 -0.06
N LEU A 79 5.30 -2.15 0.00
CA LEU A 79 6.46 -1.66 0.66
C LEU A 79 6.35 -0.25 1.13
N ASN A 80 5.93 -0.28 2.28
CA ASN A 80 6.66 0.50 3.21
C ASN A 80 6.98 1.85 2.67
N ASP A 81 6.00 2.68 2.68
CA ASP A 81 6.22 4.10 2.60
C ASP A 81 7.35 4.57 3.55
N MET A 82 7.85 3.65 4.34
CA MET A 82 8.84 3.89 5.38
C MET A 82 10.19 3.22 5.10
N HIS A 83 10.36 2.59 3.94
CA HIS A 83 11.58 1.85 3.65
C HIS A 83 12.57 2.69 2.86
N PRO A 84 13.86 2.68 3.24
CA PRO A 84 14.86 3.48 2.55
C PRO A 84 15.10 3.11 1.08
N GLY A 85 14.67 1.97 0.64
CA GLY A 85 14.77 1.55 -0.75
C GLY A 85 16.12 0.99 -1.15
N THR A 86 17.23 1.59 -0.77
CA THR A 86 18.57 1.10 -1.11
C THR A 86 19.48 1.03 0.12
N GLU A 87 20.44 0.11 0.07
CA GLU A 87 21.44 -0.05 1.12
C GLU A 87 22.26 1.23 1.34
N LYS A 88 22.62 1.92 0.27
CA LYS A 88 23.34 3.21 0.33
C LYS A 88 22.56 4.29 1.05
N GLN A 89 21.26 4.37 0.78
CA GLN A 89 20.38 5.31 1.46
C GLN A 89 20.29 4.98 2.94
N GLU A 90 20.10 3.72 3.26
CA GLU A 90 20.00 3.25 4.64
C GLU A 90 21.28 3.54 5.42
N GLU A 91 22.45 3.23 4.86
CA GLU A 91 23.74 3.53 5.47
C GLU A 91 23.98 5.03 5.70
N ALA A 92 23.62 5.85 4.71
CA ALA A 92 23.75 7.30 4.80
C ALA A 92 22.87 7.87 5.91
N LEU A 93 21.64 7.42 6.01
CA LEU A 93 20.70 7.84 7.06
C LEU A 93 21.19 7.41 8.44
N LYS A 94 21.68 6.20 8.57
CA LYS A 94 22.23 5.67 9.81
C LYS A 94 23.45 6.47 10.27
N ALA A 95 24.35 6.80 9.34
CA ALA A 95 25.51 7.61 9.61
C ALA A 95 25.14 9.04 10.06
N ALA A 96 24.02 9.57 9.57
CA ALA A 96 23.49 10.88 9.95
C ALA A 96 22.64 10.86 11.24
N GLY A 97 22.43 9.70 11.84
CA GLY A 97 21.59 9.56 13.02
C GLY A 97 20.09 9.58 12.72
N LEU A 98 19.70 9.40 11.47
CA LEU A 98 18.31 9.41 11.00
C LEU A 98 17.83 7.97 10.76
N ASN A 99 17.67 7.21 11.83
CA ASN A 99 17.37 5.78 11.76
C ASN A 99 15.90 5.42 12.01
N SER A 100 15.03 6.40 12.21
CA SER A 100 13.59 6.18 12.40
C SER A 100 12.77 6.80 11.27
N TRP A 101 12.55 6.03 10.23
CA TRP A 101 11.76 6.45 9.08
C TRP A 101 10.33 6.85 9.42
N ALA A 102 9.68 6.06 10.26
CA ALA A 102 8.30 6.30 10.63
C ALA A 102 8.08 7.68 11.26
N ASN A 103 9.06 8.18 12.00
CA ASN A 103 8.97 9.44 12.73
C ASN A 103 9.66 10.62 12.03
N ASN A 104 10.55 10.33 11.08
CA ASN A 104 11.44 11.33 10.48
C ASN A 104 11.48 11.24 8.95
N TYR A 105 10.40 10.80 8.30
CA TYR A 105 10.36 10.58 6.86
C TYR A 105 10.79 11.83 6.07
N SER A 106 10.23 12.99 6.41
CA SER A 106 10.54 14.25 5.74
C SER A 106 12.00 14.64 5.90
N GLU A 107 12.56 14.52 7.10
CA GLU A 107 13.96 14.78 7.38
C GLU A 107 14.88 13.82 6.64
N CYS A 108 14.49 12.54 6.56
CA CYS A 108 15.23 11.52 5.82
C CYS A 108 15.29 11.86 4.34
N CYS A 109 14.18 12.24 3.74
CA CYS A 109 14.10 12.64 2.35
C CYS A 109 14.95 13.89 2.07
N ASP A 110 14.85 14.90 2.91
CA ASP A 110 15.62 16.16 2.79
C ASP A 110 17.13 15.88 2.89
N TYR A 111 17.52 15.04 3.82
CA TYR A 111 18.92 14.67 3.97
C TYR A 111 19.44 13.91 2.75
N LEU A 112 18.70 12.91 2.28
CA LEU A 112 19.11 12.13 1.10
C LEU A 112 19.19 13.00 -0.15
N GLU A 113 18.29 13.95 -0.30
CA GLU A 113 18.36 14.93 -1.39
C GLU A 113 19.62 15.79 -1.29
N SER A 114 19.97 16.25 -0.11
CA SER A 114 21.15 17.09 0.13
C SER A 114 22.48 16.40 -0.20
N VAL A 115 22.53 15.07 -0.10
CA VAL A 115 23.72 14.27 -0.42
C VAL A 115 23.61 13.55 -1.77
N ASN A 116 22.65 13.93 -2.61
CA ASN A 116 22.40 13.34 -3.93
C ASN A 116 22.11 11.83 -3.92
N LEU A 117 21.51 11.32 -2.86
CA LEU A 117 21.11 9.91 -2.75
C LEU A 117 19.62 9.69 -2.96
N LEU A 118 18.82 10.76 -2.99
CA LEU A 118 17.42 10.70 -3.34
C LEU A 118 17.29 10.87 -4.85
N VAL A 119 17.50 9.78 -5.58
CA VAL A 119 17.49 9.82 -7.03
C VAL A 119 16.13 9.38 -7.54
N ASP A 120 15.48 10.22 -8.34
CA ASP A 120 14.26 9.87 -9.06
C ASP A 120 14.62 9.10 -10.34
N ASN A 121 14.78 7.79 -10.21
CA ASN A 121 14.94 6.88 -11.34
C ASN A 121 13.62 6.19 -11.69
N GLY A 122 12.50 6.87 -11.52
CA GLY A 122 11.16 6.35 -11.66
C GLY A 122 10.68 5.60 -10.43
N TYR A 123 11.54 5.49 -9.43
CA TYR A 123 11.26 4.90 -8.13
C TYR A 123 11.21 6.01 -7.11
N LYS A 124 10.02 6.32 -6.65
CA LYS A 124 9.87 7.28 -5.56
C LYS A 124 10.12 6.58 -4.24
N PHE A 125 11.00 7.17 -3.51
CA PHE A 125 11.31 6.74 -2.17
C PHE A 125 10.05 6.60 -1.31
N GLY A 126 9.87 5.44 -0.71
CA GLY A 126 8.72 5.17 0.14
C GLY A 126 7.40 4.91 -0.56
N THR A 127 7.38 4.70 -1.87
CA THR A 127 6.13 4.49 -2.62
C THR A 127 5.89 3.06 -3.09
N GLY A 128 6.68 2.11 -2.61
CA GLY A 128 6.51 0.70 -2.93
C GLY A 128 7.36 0.21 -4.12
N TRP A 129 7.10 -1.02 -4.55
CA TRP A 129 7.81 -1.64 -5.65
C TRP A 129 7.31 -1.13 -6.99
N LEU A 130 8.23 -0.83 -7.89
CA LEU A 130 7.89 -0.55 -9.28
C LEU A 130 7.55 -1.86 -9.99
N LYS A 131 6.68 -1.79 -11.01
CA LYS A 131 6.32 -2.92 -11.85
C LYS A 131 7.53 -3.71 -12.36
N ARG A 132 8.62 -3.02 -12.73
CA ARG A 132 9.85 -3.66 -13.22
C ARG A 132 10.59 -4.49 -12.17
N ASP A 133 10.35 -4.21 -10.89
CA ASP A 133 11.00 -4.88 -9.76
C ASP A 133 10.14 -6.02 -9.21
N ILE A 134 8.91 -6.14 -9.71
CA ILE A 134 7.96 -7.18 -9.34
C ILE A 134 8.17 -8.38 -10.29
N PRO A 135 8.24 -9.62 -9.80
CA PRO A 135 8.34 -10.79 -10.66
C PRO A 135 7.26 -10.82 -11.75
N VAL A 136 7.62 -11.25 -12.94
CA VAL A 136 6.73 -11.23 -14.13
C VAL A 136 5.39 -11.93 -13.87
N GLU A 137 5.42 -13.07 -13.19
CA GLU A 137 4.22 -13.82 -12.82
C GLU A 137 3.30 -13.06 -11.89
N ASP A 138 3.85 -12.28 -10.96
CA ASP A 138 3.07 -11.46 -10.04
C ASP A 138 2.55 -10.20 -10.72
N VAL A 139 3.32 -9.62 -11.64
CA VAL A 139 2.83 -8.52 -12.50
C VAL A 139 1.61 -8.99 -13.30
N ALA A 140 1.70 -10.18 -13.91
CA ALA A 140 0.59 -10.76 -14.67
C ALA A 140 -0.64 -10.97 -13.78
N GLU A 141 -0.46 -11.41 -12.55
CA GLU A 141 -1.55 -11.59 -11.59
C GLU A 141 -2.20 -10.24 -11.21
N ILE A 142 -1.39 -9.20 -10.98
CA ILE A 142 -1.87 -7.85 -10.72
C ILE A 142 -2.69 -7.32 -11.91
N GLU A 143 -2.16 -7.42 -13.12
CA GLU A 143 -2.84 -6.98 -14.33
C GLU A 143 -4.17 -7.72 -14.54
N LYS A 144 -4.19 -9.01 -14.25
CA LYS A 144 -5.40 -9.82 -14.31
C LYS A 144 -6.46 -9.33 -13.32
N LEU A 145 -6.07 -9.03 -12.08
CA LEU A 145 -6.98 -8.46 -11.09
C LEU A 145 -7.58 -7.13 -11.54
N LEU A 146 -6.79 -6.31 -12.23
CA LEU A 146 -7.22 -4.99 -12.68
C LEU A 146 -8.11 -5.03 -13.94
N THR A 147 -8.11 -6.12 -14.68
CA THR A 147 -8.82 -6.24 -15.97
C THR A 147 -10.00 -7.22 -15.96
N GLU A 148 -10.13 -8.03 -14.95
CA GLU A 148 -11.25 -9.00 -14.81
C GLU A 148 -12.58 -8.38 -14.42
#